data_52e8119e5f988ff723bc7050d4d30ebe
#
_entry.id   52e8119e5f988ff723bc7050d4d30ebe
#
_cell.length_a   1.000
_cell.length_b   1.000
_cell.length_c   1.000
_cell.angle_alpha   90.00
_cell.angle_beta   90.00
_cell.angle_gamma   90.00
#
_symmetry.space_group_name_H-M   'P 1'
#
loop_
_entity.id
_entity.type
_entity.pdbx_description
1 polymer ?
#
loop_
_entity_poly.entity_id
_entity_poly.type
_entity_poly.pdbx_seq_one_letter_code
_entity_poly.pdbx_strand_id
1 'polypeptide(L)'
;MEKIRASDEISPEFASSFPESRIVGKPPPKKYLPRGIKILFEDADLLVIEKPAGMLSVPARYEPDKNALSLMTHFVRKGNPKSKKELFAVNRLDRETSGILVFAKSFTFREKLHEAWDKVEKIYLAVADGAVEPDSGVIESWLVEDENYRVRSVPAPEAEAQTGRARFAATRYEVLRRTPRYTVLNAYLLTGRKNQIRVHFSEKGYPLLGDKMYGRGNAPRLALHAQKFCFTHPRTRERIEIESLPPEFFRKFLG
;
A
#
# COMPACT_ATOMS: atom_id res chain seq x y z
N MET A 1 -14.42 32.22 1.17
CA MET A 1 -14.71 30.76 1.35
C MET A 1 -15.59 30.33 0.19
N GLU A 2 -14.99 29.92 -0.91
CA GLU A 2 -15.70 29.49 -2.11
C GLU A 2 -16.01 28.00 -1.97
N LYS A 3 -17.30 27.66 -2.04
CA LYS A 3 -17.78 26.28 -2.04
C LYS A 3 -17.37 25.62 -3.37
N ILE A 4 -16.49 24.64 -3.31
CA ILE A 4 -16.14 23.77 -4.45
C ILE A 4 -17.40 22.95 -4.78
N ARG A 5 -17.93 23.13 -5.99
CA ARG A 5 -19.09 22.42 -6.52
C ARG A 5 -18.72 20.95 -6.75
N ALA A 6 -19.60 20.04 -6.31
CA ALA A 6 -19.53 18.62 -6.56
C ALA A 6 -20.04 18.34 -7.98
N SER A 7 -19.16 18.38 -8.97
CA SER A 7 -19.45 17.88 -10.34
C SER A 7 -18.16 17.78 -11.16
N ASP A 8 -17.21 16.95 -10.72
CA ASP A 8 -16.15 16.49 -11.60
C ASP A 8 -16.15 14.97 -11.58
N GLU A 9 -16.85 14.37 -12.53
CA GLU A 9 -16.81 12.94 -12.81
C GLU A 9 -15.39 12.57 -13.25
N ILE A 10 -14.90 11.42 -12.72
CA ILE A 10 -13.65 10.83 -13.23
C ILE A 10 -13.81 10.65 -14.73
N SER A 11 -12.82 11.10 -15.52
CA SER A 11 -12.89 10.92 -16.97
C SER A 11 -13.15 9.44 -17.27
N PRO A 12 -14.06 9.12 -18.21
CA PRO A 12 -14.36 7.74 -18.59
C PRO A 12 -13.11 6.93 -18.99
N GLU A 13 -12.10 7.60 -19.56
CA GLU A 13 -10.82 7.03 -19.94
C GLU A 13 -10.00 6.55 -18.74
N PHE A 14 -10.02 7.27 -17.61
CA PHE A 14 -9.33 6.84 -16.39
C PHE A 14 -10.06 5.66 -15.72
N ALA A 15 -11.39 5.67 -15.74
CA ALA A 15 -12.19 4.57 -15.18
C ALA A 15 -12.11 3.28 -16.04
N SER A 16 -11.99 3.41 -17.37
CA SER A 16 -11.90 2.28 -18.30
C SER A 16 -10.52 1.62 -18.36
N SER A 17 -9.48 2.26 -17.81
CA SER A 17 -8.13 1.71 -17.77
C SER A 17 -7.89 0.65 -16.70
N PHE A 18 -8.88 0.39 -15.83
CA PHE A 18 -8.75 -0.59 -14.75
C PHE A 18 -9.48 -1.89 -15.09
N PRO A 19 -8.78 -3.04 -15.16
CA PRO A 19 -9.42 -4.33 -15.38
C PRO A 19 -10.33 -4.70 -14.19
N GLU A 20 -11.46 -5.35 -14.48
CA GLU A 20 -12.31 -5.92 -13.45
C GLU A 20 -11.53 -6.94 -12.59
N SER A 21 -11.80 -6.96 -11.28
CA SER A 21 -11.15 -7.87 -10.33
C SER A 21 -11.28 -9.33 -10.79
N ARG A 22 -10.16 -10.00 -11.07
CA ARG A 22 -10.12 -11.41 -11.46
C ARG A 22 -10.29 -12.30 -10.23
N ILE A 23 -11.50 -12.71 -9.93
CA ILE A 23 -11.76 -13.79 -8.96
C ILE A 23 -11.83 -15.10 -9.75
N VAL A 24 -10.83 -15.96 -9.58
CA VAL A 24 -10.84 -17.30 -10.15
C VAL A 24 -11.65 -18.21 -9.22
N GLY A 25 -12.91 -18.52 -9.58
CA GLY A 25 -13.82 -19.36 -8.80
C GLY A 25 -15.08 -18.64 -8.30
N LYS A 26 -15.95 -19.37 -7.59
CA LYS A 26 -17.12 -18.75 -6.94
C LYS A 26 -16.66 -17.79 -5.85
N PRO A 27 -17.15 -16.53 -5.84
CA PRO A 27 -16.81 -15.61 -4.76
C PRO A 27 -17.25 -16.21 -3.41
N PRO A 28 -16.42 -16.06 -2.37
CA PRO A 28 -16.73 -16.62 -1.07
C PRO A 28 -17.99 -15.97 -0.47
N PRO A 29 -18.71 -16.69 0.42
CA PRO A 29 -19.91 -16.18 1.06
C PRO A 29 -19.61 -14.87 1.80
N LYS A 30 -20.29 -13.78 1.49
CA LYS A 30 -20.12 -12.44 2.11
C LYS A 30 -20.32 -12.44 3.63
N LYS A 31 -20.94 -13.48 4.21
CA LYS A 31 -21.28 -13.58 5.64
C LYS A 31 -20.10 -13.38 6.60
N TYR A 32 -18.89 -13.81 6.21
CA TYR A 32 -17.68 -13.72 7.05
C TYR A 32 -16.70 -12.65 6.58
N LEU A 33 -16.99 -11.96 5.47
CA LEU A 33 -16.10 -10.90 4.96
C LEU A 33 -16.21 -9.67 5.87
N PRO A 34 -15.10 -9.20 6.45
CA PRO A 34 -15.10 -8.02 7.30
C PRO A 34 -15.55 -6.76 6.52
N ARG A 35 -16.29 -5.89 7.19
CA ARG A 35 -16.72 -4.61 6.58
C ARG A 35 -15.52 -3.78 6.12
N GLY A 36 -15.64 -3.19 4.94
CA GLY A 36 -14.63 -2.31 4.35
C GLY A 36 -13.48 -3.05 3.65
N ILE A 37 -13.43 -4.38 3.71
CA ILE A 37 -12.47 -5.19 2.95
C ILE A 37 -13.13 -5.66 1.65
N LYS A 38 -12.41 -5.54 0.53
CA LYS A 38 -12.79 -6.14 -0.76
C LYS A 38 -11.76 -7.20 -1.13
N ILE A 39 -12.21 -8.31 -1.71
CA ILE A 39 -11.32 -9.31 -2.30
C ILE A 39 -11.07 -8.89 -3.74
N LEU A 40 -9.80 -8.73 -4.09
CA LEU A 40 -9.35 -8.35 -5.43
C LEU A 40 -8.98 -9.56 -6.28
N PHE A 41 -8.38 -10.58 -5.63
CA PHE A 41 -7.97 -11.81 -6.30
C PHE A 41 -7.95 -12.97 -5.28
N GLU A 42 -8.35 -14.14 -5.72
CA GLU A 42 -8.25 -15.36 -4.93
C GLU A 42 -8.03 -16.58 -5.84
N ASP A 43 -7.06 -17.42 -5.49
CA ASP A 43 -6.84 -18.72 -6.10
C ASP A 43 -6.50 -19.79 -5.04
N ALA A 44 -5.87 -20.88 -5.45
CA ALA A 44 -5.47 -21.94 -4.51
C ALA A 44 -4.37 -21.52 -3.53
N ASP A 45 -3.49 -20.58 -3.91
CA ASP A 45 -2.27 -20.21 -3.19
C ASP A 45 -2.34 -18.82 -2.58
N LEU A 46 -3.13 -17.92 -3.16
CA LEU A 46 -3.19 -16.50 -2.82
C LEU A 46 -4.59 -16.04 -2.41
N LEU A 47 -4.63 -15.05 -1.55
CA LEU A 47 -5.77 -14.20 -1.28
C LEU A 47 -5.29 -12.75 -1.26
N VAL A 48 -5.79 -11.92 -2.16
CA VAL A 48 -5.44 -10.50 -2.25
C VAL A 48 -6.66 -9.66 -1.95
N ILE A 49 -6.47 -8.68 -1.10
CA ILE A 49 -7.54 -7.78 -0.66
C ILE A 49 -7.21 -6.31 -0.88
N GLU A 50 -8.24 -5.49 -0.95
CA GLU A 50 -8.14 -4.06 -0.69
C GLU A 50 -8.30 -3.82 0.81
N LYS A 51 -7.21 -3.39 1.48
CA LYS A 51 -7.21 -3.02 2.89
C LYS A 51 -7.71 -1.56 3.02
N PRO A 52 -8.70 -1.27 3.85
CA PRO A 52 -9.08 0.11 4.14
C PRO A 52 -7.97 0.83 4.93
N ALA A 53 -7.95 2.17 4.87
CA ALA A 53 -7.15 2.99 5.79
C ALA A 53 -7.66 2.83 7.23
N GLY A 54 -6.78 3.04 8.21
CA GLY A 54 -7.09 2.90 9.64
C GLY A 54 -6.96 1.48 10.19
N MET A 55 -6.80 0.47 9.33
CA MET A 55 -6.65 -0.94 9.72
C MET A 55 -5.17 -1.37 9.68
N LEU A 56 -4.71 -2.11 10.70
CA LEU A 56 -3.41 -2.76 10.68
C LEU A 56 -3.37 -3.92 9.66
N SER A 57 -2.23 -4.13 9.02
CA SER A 57 -2.03 -5.28 8.11
C SER A 57 -1.87 -6.60 8.87
N VAL A 58 -1.12 -6.57 9.96
CA VAL A 58 -0.77 -7.74 10.79
C VAL A 58 -0.95 -7.41 12.27
N PRO A 59 -1.00 -8.41 13.17
CA PRO A 59 -1.10 -8.18 14.60
C PRO A 59 -0.04 -7.23 15.13
N ALA A 60 -0.45 -6.35 16.05
CA ALA A 60 0.44 -5.57 16.87
C ALA A 60 0.19 -5.91 18.35
N ARG A 61 1.19 -5.69 19.22
CA ARG A 61 1.11 -6.03 20.64
C ARG A 61 -0.13 -5.43 21.33
N TYR A 62 -0.52 -4.22 20.90
CA TYR A 62 -1.67 -3.49 21.45
C TYR A 62 -2.98 -3.75 20.70
N GLU A 63 -2.95 -4.45 19.56
CA GLU A 63 -4.14 -4.76 18.74
C GLU A 63 -3.94 -6.11 18.03
N PRO A 64 -4.03 -7.24 18.79
CA PRO A 64 -3.72 -8.57 18.26
C PRO A 64 -4.78 -9.07 17.27
N ASP A 65 -6.06 -8.69 17.42
CA ASP A 65 -7.17 -9.33 16.70
C ASP A 65 -7.78 -8.47 15.60
N LYS A 66 -7.79 -7.12 15.77
CA LYS A 66 -8.42 -6.19 14.83
C LYS A 66 -7.49 -5.75 13.70
N ASN A 67 -6.91 -6.71 12.98
CA ASN A 67 -6.02 -6.47 11.85
C ASN A 67 -6.42 -7.32 10.65
N ALA A 68 -5.96 -6.95 9.46
CA ALA A 68 -6.36 -7.61 8.22
C ALA A 68 -6.02 -9.11 8.21
N LEU A 69 -4.84 -9.51 8.70
CA LEU A 69 -4.41 -10.91 8.72
C LEU A 69 -5.33 -11.76 9.61
N SER A 70 -5.61 -11.34 10.85
CA SER A 70 -6.47 -12.06 11.79
C SER A 70 -7.90 -12.17 11.27
N LEU A 71 -8.45 -11.06 10.76
CA LEU A 71 -9.81 -11.00 10.20
C LEU A 71 -9.94 -11.88 8.96
N MET A 72 -8.97 -11.86 8.05
CA MET A 72 -9.03 -12.68 6.83
C MET A 72 -8.73 -14.15 7.12
N THR A 73 -7.92 -14.47 8.14
CA THR A 73 -7.77 -15.86 8.62
C THR A 73 -9.10 -16.41 9.16
N HIS A 74 -9.84 -15.60 9.93
CA HIS A 74 -11.20 -15.96 10.37
C HIS A 74 -12.15 -16.18 9.17
N PHE A 75 -12.06 -15.32 8.15
CA PHE A 75 -12.85 -15.44 6.92
C PHE A 75 -12.58 -16.76 6.17
N VAL A 76 -11.32 -17.13 5.91
CA VAL A 76 -11.00 -18.39 5.20
C VAL A 76 -11.34 -19.64 6.02
N ARG A 77 -11.38 -19.52 7.34
CA ARG A 77 -11.87 -20.55 8.28
C ARG A 77 -13.41 -20.66 8.30
N LYS A 78 -14.11 -19.73 7.67
CA LYS A 78 -15.58 -19.63 7.69
C LYS A 78 -16.15 -19.65 9.12
N GLY A 79 -15.47 -18.98 10.05
CA GLY A 79 -15.85 -18.94 11.46
C GLY A 79 -15.60 -20.25 12.23
N ASN A 80 -15.01 -21.27 11.62
CA ASN A 80 -14.72 -22.54 12.29
C ASN A 80 -13.36 -22.48 13.03
N PRO A 81 -13.32 -22.44 14.37
CA PRO A 81 -12.06 -22.36 15.14
C PRO A 81 -11.20 -23.63 15.01
N LYS A 82 -11.80 -24.78 14.67
CA LYS A 82 -11.08 -26.05 14.45
C LYS A 82 -10.44 -26.14 13.06
N SER A 83 -10.69 -25.17 12.18
CA SER A 83 -10.08 -25.16 10.84
C SER A 83 -8.58 -24.86 10.94
N LYS A 84 -7.77 -25.69 10.28
CA LYS A 84 -6.31 -25.52 10.18
C LYS A 84 -5.89 -24.53 9.07
N LYS A 85 -6.86 -23.89 8.38
CA LYS A 85 -6.54 -22.89 7.35
C LYS A 85 -5.89 -21.67 7.99
N GLU A 86 -4.78 -21.25 7.41
CA GLU A 86 -4.02 -20.07 7.84
C GLU A 86 -3.69 -19.18 6.65
N LEU A 87 -3.45 -17.93 6.94
CA LEU A 87 -2.93 -16.96 5.98
C LEU A 87 -1.60 -16.41 6.47
N PHE A 88 -0.72 -16.12 5.53
CA PHE A 88 0.60 -15.58 5.76
C PHE A 88 0.74 -14.27 4.99
N ALA A 89 0.98 -13.16 5.68
CA ALA A 89 1.15 -11.87 5.03
C ALA A 89 2.42 -11.88 4.16
N VAL A 90 2.28 -11.51 2.89
CA VAL A 90 3.38 -11.39 1.94
C VAL A 90 3.96 -9.98 2.00
N ASN A 91 3.11 -8.96 2.03
CA ASN A 91 3.51 -7.57 2.24
C ASN A 91 2.80 -6.96 3.45
N ARG A 92 3.16 -5.74 3.76
CA ARG A 92 2.51 -4.93 4.79
C ARG A 92 2.25 -3.53 4.26
N LEU A 93 1.14 -2.96 4.68
CA LEU A 93 0.82 -1.54 4.53
C LEU A 93 0.78 -0.89 5.91
N ASP A 94 1.14 0.37 5.99
CA ASP A 94 0.94 1.15 7.21
C ASP A 94 -0.56 1.20 7.57
N ARG A 95 -0.88 1.47 8.83
CA ARG A 95 -2.27 1.55 9.30
C ARG A 95 -3.10 2.48 8.41
N GLU A 96 -2.58 3.68 8.13
CA GLU A 96 -3.30 4.74 7.40
C GLU A 96 -3.26 4.57 5.87
N THR A 97 -2.40 3.70 5.34
CA THR A 97 -2.33 3.37 3.92
C THR A 97 -3.44 2.39 3.54
N SER A 98 -4.17 2.68 2.46
CA SER A 98 -5.14 1.76 1.87
C SER A 98 -4.58 1.04 0.64
N GLY A 99 -5.29 0.02 0.15
CA GLY A 99 -4.99 -0.65 -1.12
C GLY A 99 -4.55 -2.10 -0.97
N ILE A 100 -3.78 -2.58 -1.93
CA ILE A 100 -3.46 -3.99 -2.15
C ILE A 100 -2.64 -4.59 -1.01
N LEU A 101 -3.19 -5.61 -0.38
CA LEU A 101 -2.55 -6.43 0.63
C LEU A 101 -2.64 -7.90 0.24
N VAL A 102 -1.49 -8.57 0.17
CA VAL A 102 -1.34 -9.93 -0.35
C VAL A 102 -1.13 -10.91 0.79
N PHE A 103 -1.90 -11.99 0.80
CA PHE A 103 -1.74 -13.13 1.69
C PHE A 103 -1.47 -14.40 0.89
N ALA A 104 -0.53 -15.20 1.33
CA ALA A 104 -0.35 -16.57 0.89
C ALA A 104 -1.19 -17.53 1.76
N LYS A 105 -1.70 -18.61 1.16
CA LYS A 105 -2.46 -19.65 1.85
C LYS A 105 -1.59 -20.77 2.43
N SER A 106 -0.27 -20.69 2.24
CA SER A 106 0.73 -21.55 2.89
C SER A 106 2.04 -20.80 3.14
N PHE A 107 2.77 -21.21 4.17
CA PHE A 107 4.09 -20.65 4.48
C PHE A 107 5.08 -20.87 3.33
N THR A 108 5.13 -22.09 2.78
CA THR A 108 6.02 -22.41 1.67
C THR A 108 5.78 -21.53 0.44
N PHE A 109 4.52 -21.20 0.13
CA PHE A 109 4.21 -20.31 -0.99
C PHE A 109 4.61 -18.87 -0.68
N ARG A 110 4.40 -18.41 0.57
CA ARG A 110 4.87 -17.11 1.02
C ARG A 110 6.37 -16.95 0.80
N GLU A 111 7.18 -17.94 1.21
CA GLU A 111 8.65 -17.88 1.03
C GLU A 111 9.03 -17.80 -0.44
N LYS A 112 8.45 -18.63 -1.31
CA LYS A 112 8.69 -18.56 -2.77
C LYS A 112 8.34 -17.20 -3.37
N LEU A 113 7.29 -16.55 -2.90
CA LEU A 113 6.93 -15.22 -3.38
C LEU A 113 7.86 -14.14 -2.80
N HIS A 114 8.34 -14.34 -1.57
CA HIS A 114 9.34 -13.45 -0.94
C HIS A 114 10.71 -13.51 -1.63
N GLU A 115 11.16 -14.65 -2.10
CA GLU A 115 12.40 -14.81 -2.88
C GLU A 115 12.40 -13.98 -4.17
N ALA A 116 11.21 -13.73 -4.72
CA ALA A 116 11.02 -12.92 -5.93
C ALA A 116 10.44 -11.52 -5.65
N TRP A 117 10.38 -11.10 -4.37
CA TRP A 117 9.64 -9.89 -3.96
C TRP A 117 10.27 -8.59 -4.44
N ASP A 118 11.56 -8.57 -4.66
CA ASP A 118 12.31 -7.47 -5.28
C ASP A 118 11.91 -7.23 -6.75
N LYS A 119 11.44 -8.30 -7.44
CA LYS A 119 10.95 -8.25 -8.82
C LYS A 119 9.47 -7.88 -8.93
N VAL A 120 8.76 -7.78 -7.80
CA VAL A 120 7.36 -7.36 -7.77
C VAL A 120 7.29 -5.86 -8.00
N GLU A 121 6.60 -5.46 -9.07
CA GLU A 121 6.27 -4.05 -9.30
C GLU A 121 5.19 -3.62 -8.31
N LYS A 122 5.46 -2.54 -7.56
CA LYS A 122 4.59 -2.00 -6.51
C LYS A 122 4.39 -0.52 -6.77
N ILE A 123 3.19 -0.16 -7.22
CA ILE A 123 2.82 1.23 -7.56
C ILE A 123 1.83 1.74 -6.53
N TYR A 124 2.12 2.91 -5.99
CA TYR A 124 1.27 3.62 -5.05
C TYR A 124 0.83 4.94 -5.66
N LEU A 125 -0.45 5.22 -5.61
CA LEU A 125 -0.97 6.56 -5.84
C LEU A 125 -0.77 7.38 -4.58
N ALA A 126 -0.15 8.54 -4.72
CA ALA A 126 0.10 9.48 -3.62
C ALA A 126 -0.30 10.90 -4.01
N VAL A 127 -0.69 11.70 -3.01
CA VAL A 127 -0.88 13.14 -3.17
C VAL A 127 0.05 13.85 -2.20
N ALA A 128 1.02 14.57 -2.73
CA ALA A 128 1.98 15.36 -1.97
C ALA A 128 1.50 16.80 -1.80
N ASP A 129 1.85 17.45 -0.68
CA ASP A 129 1.59 18.86 -0.40
C ASP A 129 2.62 19.73 -1.16
N GLY A 130 2.14 20.62 -2.02
CA GLY A 130 2.98 21.48 -2.86
C GLY A 130 3.26 20.92 -4.26
N ALA A 131 4.03 21.69 -5.02
CA ALA A 131 4.40 21.41 -6.41
C ALA A 131 5.72 20.62 -6.47
N VAL A 132 5.64 19.31 -6.52
CA VAL A 132 6.82 18.42 -6.60
C VAL A 132 7.57 18.62 -7.91
N GLU A 133 8.85 18.85 -7.86
CA GLU A 133 9.74 18.96 -9.02
C GLU A 133 10.99 18.08 -8.83
N PRO A 134 11.52 17.50 -9.96
CA PRO A 134 10.99 17.48 -11.33
C PRO A 134 9.79 16.54 -11.51
N ASP A 135 9.30 16.37 -12.76
CA ASP A 135 8.14 15.49 -13.06
C ASP A 135 8.38 14.01 -12.76
N SER A 136 9.62 13.59 -12.69
CA SER A 136 10.01 12.24 -12.32
C SER A 136 11.36 12.22 -11.64
N GLY A 137 11.63 11.19 -10.86
CA GLY A 137 12.93 11.03 -10.20
C GLY A 137 13.00 9.80 -9.33
N VAL A 138 14.17 9.63 -8.71
CA VAL A 138 14.42 8.60 -7.70
C VAL A 138 14.87 9.27 -6.41
N ILE A 139 14.24 8.91 -5.30
CA ILE A 139 14.64 9.32 -3.95
C ILE A 139 15.31 8.14 -3.29
N GLU A 140 16.56 8.31 -2.92
CA GLU A 140 17.37 7.30 -2.26
C GLU A 140 17.86 7.81 -0.92
N SER A 141 17.80 6.97 0.11
CA SER A 141 18.33 7.27 1.44
C SER A 141 18.55 6.01 2.26
N TRP A 142 19.23 6.15 3.38
CA TRP A 142 19.29 5.11 4.41
C TRP A 142 18.26 5.43 5.48
N LEU A 143 17.33 4.50 5.73
CA LEU A 143 16.28 4.67 6.72
C LEU A 143 16.61 3.90 8.00
N VAL A 144 16.41 4.57 9.13
CA VAL A 144 16.54 4.01 10.47
C VAL A 144 15.26 4.24 11.26
N GLU A 145 14.85 3.27 12.06
CA GLU A 145 13.75 3.41 13.01
C GLU A 145 14.32 3.78 14.38
N ASP A 146 13.82 4.86 14.98
CA ASP A 146 14.20 5.29 16.31
C ASP A 146 13.44 4.52 17.42
N GLU A 147 13.76 4.81 18.68
CA GLU A 147 13.15 4.18 19.86
C GLU A 147 11.65 4.48 19.99
N ASN A 148 11.16 5.54 19.36
CA ASN A 148 9.75 5.90 19.29
C ASN A 148 9.03 5.31 18.08
N TYR A 149 9.65 4.34 17.40
CA TYR A 149 9.13 3.70 16.18
C TYR A 149 8.93 4.65 15.00
N ARG A 150 9.54 5.84 15.03
CA ARG A 150 9.55 6.78 13.92
C ARG A 150 10.74 6.48 13.00
N VAL A 151 10.49 6.52 11.70
CA VAL A 151 11.54 6.31 10.68
C VAL A 151 12.06 7.68 10.23
N ARG A 152 13.38 7.81 10.07
CA ARG A 152 14.05 8.97 9.48
C ARG A 152 15.16 8.52 8.55
N SER A 153 15.58 9.37 7.63
CA SER A 153 16.81 9.10 6.89
C SER A 153 18.05 9.51 7.66
N VAL A 154 19.15 8.85 7.32
CA VAL A 154 20.47 9.13 7.85
C VAL A 154 21.47 9.20 6.70
N PRO A 155 22.53 10.02 6.80
CA PRO A 155 23.64 10.01 5.84
C PRO A 155 24.34 8.65 5.80
N ALA A 156 24.97 8.30 4.68
CA ALA A 156 25.68 7.02 4.52
C ALA A 156 26.72 6.74 5.62
N PRO A 157 27.56 7.68 6.07
CA PRO A 157 28.51 7.45 7.17
C PRO A 157 27.81 7.09 8.50
N GLU A 158 26.66 7.73 8.81
CA GLU A 158 25.86 7.39 9.99
C GLU A 158 25.19 6.01 9.83
N ALA A 159 24.80 5.66 8.62
CA ALA A 159 24.21 4.34 8.32
C ALA A 159 25.23 3.22 8.53
N GLU A 160 26.48 3.42 8.17
CA GLU A 160 27.59 2.48 8.42
C GLU A 160 27.84 2.30 9.92
N ALA A 161 27.84 3.39 10.69
CA ALA A 161 27.98 3.34 12.14
C ALA A 161 26.81 2.65 12.84
N GLN A 162 25.61 2.66 12.23
CA GLN A 162 24.41 1.97 12.70
C GLN A 162 24.25 0.57 12.08
N THR A 163 25.33 -0.20 12.05
CA THR A 163 25.39 -1.53 11.42
C THR A 163 24.16 -2.38 11.76
N GLY A 164 23.42 -2.80 10.73
CA GLY A 164 22.24 -3.67 10.85
C GLY A 164 20.93 -2.94 11.20
N ARG A 165 20.93 -1.67 11.63
CA ARG A 165 19.70 -0.88 11.90
C ARG A 165 19.28 -0.04 10.71
N ALA A 166 20.22 0.65 10.07
CA ALA A 166 19.93 1.42 8.86
C ALA A 166 19.70 0.49 7.65
N ARG A 167 18.71 0.82 6.83
CA ARG A 167 18.34 0.05 5.64
C ARG A 167 18.25 0.99 4.44
N PHE A 168 18.94 0.63 3.36
CA PHE A 168 18.80 1.35 2.09
C PHE A 168 17.38 1.32 1.58
N ALA A 169 16.90 2.46 1.09
CA ALA A 169 15.58 2.70 0.57
C ALA A 169 15.64 3.49 -0.73
N ALA A 170 14.89 3.06 -1.75
CA ALA A 170 14.80 3.73 -3.03
C ALA A 170 13.34 3.77 -3.51
N THR A 171 12.85 4.96 -3.83
CA THR A 171 11.51 5.22 -4.36
C THR A 171 11.63 5.99 -5.66
N ARG A 172 11.21 5.41 -6.79
CA ARG A 172 11.02 6.13 -8.04
C ARG A 172 9.64 6.78 -8.02
N TYR A 173 9.49 7.95 -8.62
CA TYR A 173 8.18 8.60 -8.76
C TYR A 173 7.99 9.22 -10.13
N GLU A 174 6.73 9.38 -10.50
CA GLU A 174 6.27 10.07 -11.71
C GLU A 174 5.06 10.94 -11.37
N VAL A 175 5.12 12.21 -11.72
CA VAL A 175 4.03 13.16 -11.53
C VAL A 175 2.94 12.91 -12.57
N LEU A 176 1.72 12.71 -12.09
CA LEU A 176 0.53 12.57 -12.94
C LEU A 176 -0.16 13.92 -13.15
N ARG A 177 -0.20 14.75 -12.11
CA ARG A 177 -0.81 16.08 -12.14
C ARG A 177 -0.14 16.96 -11.09
N ARG A 178 0.13 18.21 -11.45
CA ARG A 178 0.69 19.22 -10.56
C ARG A 178 -0.19 20.45 -10.49
N THR A 179 -0.35 20.98 -9.30
CA THR A 179 -0.93 22.29 -9.03
C THR A 179 -0.02 23.05 -8.04
N PRO A 180 -0.19 24.35 -7.83
CA PRO A 180 0.59 25.07 -6.82
C PRO A 180 0.39 24.55 -5.39
N ARG A 181 -0.73 23.88 -5.11
CA ARG A 181 -1.09 23.40 -3.76
C ARG A 181 -0.80 21.94 -3.51
N TYR A 182 -0.81 21.11 -4.55
CA TYR A 182 -0.59 19.66 -4.41
C TYR A 182 -0.11 19.04 -5.73
N THR A 183 0.53 17.89 -5.59
CA THR A 183 0.94 17.06 -6.72
C THR A 183 0.40 15.65 -6.54
N VAL A 184 -0.28 15.12 -7.57
CA VAL A 184 -0.66 13.72 -7.68
C VAL A 184 0.45 12.98 -8.41
N LEU A 185 0.88 11.86 -7.87
CA LEU A 185 2.00 11.10 -8.42
C LEU A 185 1.85 9.59 -8.21
N ASN A 186 2.47 8.83 -9.08
CA ASN A 186 2.76 7.43 -8.86
C ASN A 186 4.12 7.29 -8.15
N ALA A 187 4.15 6.55 -7.05
CA ALA A 187 5.38 6.17 -6.37
C ALA A 187 5.63 4.67 -6.55
N TYR A 188 6.78 4.32 -7.10
CA TYR A 188 7.21 2.95 -7.37
C TYR A 188 8.21 2.53 -6.27
N LEU A 189 7.85 1.53 -5.49
CA LEU A 189 8.72 1.02 -4.45
C LEU A 189 9.78 0.08 -5.03
N LEU A 190 11.02 0.56 -5.18
CA LEU A 190 12.18 -0.26 -5.53
C LEU A 190 12.65 -1.08 -4.33
N THR A 191 12.43 -0.57 -3.12
CA THR A 191 12.58 -1.27 -1.84
C THR A 191 11.29 -1.13 -1.03
N GLY A 192 11.11 -1.89 0.06
CA GLY A 192 9.87 -1.88 0.86
C GLY A 192 10.13 -1.63 2.36
N ARG A 193 10.66 -0.44 2.74
CA ARG A 193 10.91 -0.10 4.13
C ARG A 193 9.68 0.53 4.79
N LYS A 194 9.61 0.42 6.11
CA LYS A 194 8.53 1.03 6.92
C LYS A 194 8.45 2.54 6.63
N ASN A 195 7.24 3.05 6.37
CA ASN A 195 6.95 4.46 6.10
C ASN A 195 7.76 5.09 4.94
N GLN A 196 8.41 4.31 4.07
CA GLN A 196 9.40 4.76 3.10
C GLN A 196 8.92 5.94 2.24
N ILE A 197 7.80 5.82 1.53
CA ILE A 197 7.26 6.89 0.67
C ILE A 197 6.99 8.16 1.49
N ARG A 198 6.44 8.00 2.68
CA ARG A 198 6.06 9.10 3.57
C ARG A 198 7.29 9.88 4.03
N VAL A 199 8.35 9.19 4.45
CA VAL A 199 9.63 9.79 4.86
C VAL A 199 10.28 10.48 3.68
N HIS A 200 10.45 9.79 2.55
CA HIS A 200 11.11 10.33 1.36
C HIS A 200 10.49 11.64 0.89
N PHE A 201 9.16 11.69 0.74
CA PHE A 201 8.49 12.93 0.30
C PHE A 201 8.50 14.02 1.37
N SER A 202 8.38 13.66 2.65
CA SER A 202 8.48 14.65 3.73
C SER A 202 9.86 15.33 3.79
N GLU A 203 10.93 14.57 3.66
CA GLU A 203 12.30 15.09 3.70
C GLU A 203 12.70 15.89 2.45
N LYS A 204 12.01 15.63 1.33
CA LYS A 204 12.12 16.47 0.13
C LYS A 204 11.32 17.78 0.23
N GLY A 205 10.62 18.01 1.35
CA GLY A 205 9.78 19.20 1.56
C GLY A 205 8.36 19.10 1.02
N TYR A 206 7.96 17.92 0.53
CA TYR A 206 6.65 17.64 -0.06
C TYR A 206 5.90 16.53 0.70
N PRO A 207 5.59 16.70 2.01
CA PRO A 207 4.93 15.65 2.78
C PRO A 207 3.59 15.25 2.14
N LEU A 208 3.18 14.00 2.33
CA LEU A 208 1.90 13.56 1.78
C LEU A 208 0.73 14.23 2.50
N LEU A 209 -0.31 14.58 1.75
CA LEU A 209 -1.53 15.16 2.33
C LEU A 209 -2.14 14.21 3.36
N GLY A 210 -2.54 14.76 4.50
CA GLY A 210 -3.14 14.01 5.61
C GLY A 210 -2.17 13.15 6.41
N ASP A 211 -0.87 13.22 6.15
CA ASP A 211 0.13 12.56 6.98
C ASP A 211 0.30 13.29 8.31
N LYS A 212 -0.12 12.63 9.41
CA LYS A 212 -0.05 13.18 10.77
C LYS A 212 1.32 13.01 11.42
N MET A 213 2.15 12.10 10.90
CA MET A 213 3.47 11.78 11.47
C MET A 213 4.60 12.53 10.77
N TYR A 214 4.53 12.64 9.46
CA TYR A 214 5.58 13.23 8.62
C TYR A 214 5.14 14.49 7.89
N GLY A 215 3.90 14.93 8.05
CA GLY A 215 3.32 16.10 7.40
C GLY A 215 2.50 16.97 8.34
N ARG A 216 1.60 17.76 7.75
CA ARG A 216 0.77 18.72 8.47
C ARG A 216 -0.57 18.15 8.97
N GLY A 217 -0.92 16.91 8.61
CA GLY A 217 -2.20 16.31 8.95
C GLY A 217 -3.42 17.05 8.36
N ASN A 218 -3.24 17.81 7.29
CA ASN A 218 -4.18 18.78 6.72
C ASN A 218 -5.27 18.16 5.82
N ALA A 219 -5.51 16.87 5.91
CA ALA A 219 -6.58 16.17 5.19
C ALA A 219 -7.20 15.06 6.06
N PRO A 220 -8.43 14.60 5.74
CA PRO A 220 -9.17 13.62 6.56
C PRO A 220 -8.45 12.29 6.73
N ARG A 221 -7.59 11.91 5.77
CA ARG A 221 -6.80 10.68 5.79
C ARG A 221 -5.48 10.87 5.06
N LEU A 222 -4.54 9.98 5.28
CA LEU A 222 -3.30 9.88 4.50
C LEU A 222 -3.62 9.63 3.02
N ALA A 223 -3.09 10.48 2.15
CA ALA A 223 -3.23 10.38 0.70
C ALA A 223 -2.18 9.43 0.11
N LEU A 224 -2.24 8.17 0.52
CA LEU A 224 -1.40 7.08 0.03
C LEU A 224 -2.24 5.81 -0.16
N HIS A 225 -2.15 5.22 -1.35
CA HIS A 225 -2.92 4.05 -1.74
C HIS A 225 -2.07 3.09 -2.56
N ALA A 226 -1.94 1.84 -2.12
CA ALA A 226 -1.28 0.78 -2.87
C ALA A 226 -2.17 0.36 -4.04
N GLN A 227 -1.91 0.94 -5.22
CA GLN A 227 -2.84 0.90 -6.35
C GLN A 227 -2.63 -0.31 -7.25
N LYS A 228 -1.37 -0.67 -7.54
CA LYS A 228 -1.08 -1.73 -8.52
C LYS A 228 0.10 -2.60 -8.08
N PHE A 229 -0.07 -3.92 -8.20
CA PHE A 229 0.98 -4.91 -7.99
C PHE A 229 1.04 -5.86 -9.17
N CYS A 230 2.25 -6.06 -9.72
CA CYS A 230 2.50 -7.01 -10.79
C CYS A 230 3.61 -7.96 -10.38
N PHE A 231 3.36 -9.26 -10.50
CA PHE A 231 4.33 -10.30 -10.18
C PHE A 231 4.10 -11.57 -10.99
N THR A 232 5.11 -12.43 -11.04
CA THR A 232 4.97 -13.77 -11.63
C THR A 232 4.53 -14.74 -10.52
N HIS A 233 3.43 -15.45 -10.75
CA HIS A 233 2.91 -16.43 -9.81
C HIS A 233 3.90 -17.62 -9.68
N PRO A 234 4.43 -17.92 -8.48
CA PRO A 234 5.50 -18.91 -8.31
C PRO A 234 5.19 -20.32 -8.82
N ARG A 235 3.91 -20.75 -8.77
CA ARG A 235 3.48 -22.07 -9.19
C ARG A 235 3.09 -22.13 -10.67
N THR A 236 2.20 -21.22 -11.12
CA THR A 236 1.65 -21.27 -12.49
C THR A 236 2.55 -20.59 -13.52
N ARG A 237 3.51 -19.75 -13.07
CA ARG A 237 4.40 -18.93 -13.91
C ARG A 237 3.67 -17.84 -14.70
N GLU A 238 2.39 -17.66 -14.48
CA GLU A 238 1.60 -16.59 -15.08
C GLU A 238 1.94 -15.24 -14.48
N ARG A 239 1.91 -14.18 -15.29
CA ARG A 239 1.99 -12.81 -14.82
C ARG A 239 0.64 -12.44 -14.19
N ILE A 240 0.65 -12.14 -12.91
CA ILE A 240 -0.51 -11.64 -12.17
C ILE A 240 -0.38 -10.13 -12.07
N GLU A 241 -1.43 -9.44 -12.50
CA GLU A 241 -1.59 -8.01 -12.36
C GLU A 241 -2.84 -7.74 -11.54
N ILE A 242 -2.69 -7.00 -10.44
CA ILE A 242 -3.78 -6.67 -9.52
C ILE A 242 -3.83 -5.17 -9.37
N GLU A 243 -5.01 -4.61 -9.54
CA GLU A 243 -5.28 -3.19 -9.36
C GLU A 243 -6.35 -2.98 -8.30
N SER A 244 -6.23 -1.89 -7.56
CA SER A 244 -7.19 -1.39 -6.58
C SER A 244 -7.53 0.04 -6.94
N LEU A 245 -8.80 0.28 -7.21
CA LEU A 245 -9.29 1.63 -7.53
C LEU A 245 -9.05 2.58 -6.35
N PRO A 246 -8.53 3.78 -6.61
CA PRO A 246 -8.36 4.76 -5.55
C PRO A 246 -9.69 5.04 -4.84
N PRO A 247 -9.68 5.12 -3.49
CA PRO A 247 -10.86 5.52 -2.72
C PRO A 247 -11.40 6.87 -3.16
N GLU A 248 -12.70 7.10 -2.94
CA GLU A 248 -13.40 8.34 -3.32
C GLU A 248 -12.67 9.62 -2.88
N PHE A 249 -11.98 9.56 -1.74
CA PHE A 249 -11.12 10.66 -1.26
C PHE A 249 -10.13 11.20 -2.32
N PHE A 250 -9.63 10.33 -3.21
CA PHE A 250 -8.67 10.73 -4.24
C PHE A 250 -9.32 11.41 -5.45
N ARG A 251 -10.62 11.22 -5.68
CA ARG A 251 -11.33 11.74 -6.87
C ARG A 251 -11.11 13.24 -7.08
N LYS A 252 -11.21 14.02 -6.01
CA LYS A 252 -11.04 15.49 -6.06
C LYS A 252 -9.64 15.96 -6.50
N PHE A 253 -8.66 15.06 -6.54
CA PHE A 253 -7.30 15.36 -6.99
C PHE A 253 -7.01 14.84 -8.39
N LEU A 254 -7.80 13.88 -8.88
CA LEU A 254 -7.62 13.21 -10.17
C LEU A 254 -8.42 13.88 -11.29
N GLY A 255 -9.55 14.53 -10.97
CA GLY A 255 -10.46 15.22 -11.89
C GLY A 255 -10.02 16.57 -12.40
#